data_b4ba3426834252ba50ccb1fd9f49e90c
#
_entry.id   b4ba3426834252ba50ccb1fd9f49e90c
#
_cell.length_a   1.000
_cell.length_b   1.000
_cell.length_c   1.000
_cell.angle_alpha   90.00
_cell.angle_beta   90.00
_cell.angle_gamma   90.00
#
_symmetry.space_group_name_H-M   'P 1'
#
loop_
_entity.id
_entity.type
_entity.pdbx_description
1 polymer ?
#
loop_
_entity_poly.entity_id
_entity_poly.type
_entity_poly.pdbx_seq_one_letter_code
_entity_poly.pdbx_strand_id
1 'polypeptide(L)'
;PPFLLVAHSMGGLYANLHARMFPREVAGVVLVDSTHPEQERRFAPGANLSTPGLRAAVALWDRLLGPGAMTEVVRIEAIAEEIRRAPAFPAVPLTVVTAGIAPPRWQVPAHLWEIHLDNQRELAALSPLGRQVMAERSNHYVPKRQPEIVVEAVREMVSGLRGDARG
;
A
#
# COMPACT_ATOMS: atom_id res chain seq x y z
N PRO A 1 -5.66 -10.30 -18.92
CA PRO A 1 -6.52 -10.13 -17.75
C PRO A 1 -7.48 -11.28 -17.60
N PRO A 2 -7.98 -11.52 -16.37
CA PRO A 2 -7.68 -10.68 -15.20
C PRO A 2 -6.29 -10.95 -14.61
N PHE A 3 -5.70 -9.92 -13.95
CA PHE A 3 -4.40 -9.99 -13.30
C PHE A 3 -4.53 -10.16 -11.80
N LEU A 4 -3.54 -10.81 -11.17
CA LEU A 4 -3.27 -10.71 -9.75
C LEU A 4 -2.27 -9.58 -9.54
N LEU A 5 -2.64 -8.56 -8.78
CA LEU A 5 -1.76 -7.45 -8.45
C LEU A 5 -1.04 -7.74 -7.13
N VAL A 6 0.29 -7.58 -7.13
CA VAL A 6 1.11 -7.69 -5.92
C VAL A 6 1.90 -6.41 -5.78
N ALA A 7 1.71 -5.69 -4.68
CA ALA A 7 2.29 -4.37 -4.51
C ALA A 7 2.86 -4.16 -3.10
N HIS A 8 4.05 -3.55 -3.02
CA HIS A 8 4.74 -3.24 -1.76
C HIS A 8 4.81 -1.72 -1.55
N SER A 9 4.65 -1.30 -0.29
CA SER A 9 4.85 0.10 0.11
C SER A 9 3.96 1.05 -0.73
N MET A 10 4.53 2.11 -1.29
CA MET A 10 3.84 3.06 -2.16
C MET A 10 3.20 2.41 -3.41
N GLY A 11 3.75 1.30 -3.91
CA GLY A 11 3.14 0.52 -4.99
C GLY A 11 1.70 0.11 -4.71
N GLY A 12 1.32 -0.01 -3.43
CA GLY A 12 -0.04 -0.30 -3.01
C GLY A 12 -1.06 0.78 -3.38
N LEU A 13 -0.67 2.05 -3.42
CA LEU A 13 -1.55 3.12 -3.90
C LEU A 13 -1.90 2.95 -5.38
N TYR A 14 -0.91 2.59 -6.20
CA TYR A 14 -1.13 2.33 -7.63
C TYR A 14 -2.02 1.10 -7.84
N ALA A 15 -1.76 0.01 -7.10
CA ALA A 15 -2.60 -1.19 -7.18
C ALA A 15 -4.04 -0.93 -6.72
N ASN A 16 -4.22 -0.12 -5.66
CA ASN A 16 -5.53 0.30 -5.16
C ASN A 16 -6.28 1.12 -6.22
N LEU A 17 -5.64 2.14 -6.77
CA LEU A 17 -6.24 2.98 -7.81
C LEU A 17 -6.58 2.16 -9.05
N HIS A 18 -5.65 1.31 -9.52
CA HIS A 18 -5.88 0.46 -10.69
C HIS A 18 -7.08 -0.48 -10.49
N ALA A 19 -7.18 -1.13 -9.32
CA ALA A 19 -8.30 -2.03 -9.02
C ALA A 19 -9.65 -1.31 -9.07
N ARG A 20 -9.72 -0.05 -8.62
CA ARG A 20 -10.93 0.78 -8.66
C ARG A 20 -11.30 1.22 -10.07
N MET A 21 -10.29 1.61 -10.86
CA MET A 21 -10.52 2.14 -12.20
C MET A 21 -10.76 1.04 -13.24
N PHE A 22 -10.15 -0.13 -13.05
CA PHE A 22 -10.20 -1.25 -13.98
C PHE A 22 -10.61 -2.58 -13.30
N PRO A 23 -11.79 -2.62 -12.63
CA PRO A 23 -12.19 -3.77 -11.80
C PRO A 23 -12.30 -5.09 -12.57
N ARG A 24 -12.57 -5.04 -13.88
CA ARG A 24 -12.65 -6.24 -14.73
C ARG A 24 -11.29 -6.83 -15.09
N GLU A 25 -10.22 -6.10 -14.87
CA GLU A 25 -8.85 -6.55 -15.14
C GLU A 25 -8.19 -7.18 -13.93
N VAL A 26 -8.82 -7.13 -12.75
CA VAL A 26 -8.22 -7.55 -11.47
C VAL A 26 -8.94 -8.77 -10.94
N ALA A 27 -8.21 -9.88 -10.81
CA ALA A 27 -8.69 -11.11 -10.21
C ALA A 27 -8.52 -11.12 -8.68
N GLY A 28 -7.50 -10.41 -8.17
CA GLY A 28 -7.21 -10.29 -6.76
C GLY A 28 -6.03 -9.36 -6.50
N VAL A 29 -5.84 -8.98 -5.25
CA VAL A 29 -4.78 -8.03 -4.84
C VAL A 29 -4.05 -8.51 -3.59
N VAL A 30 -2.72 -8.48 -3.61
CA VAL A 30 -1.86 -8.66 -2.45
C VAL A 30 -1.13 -7.35 -2.17
N LEU A 31 -1.44 -6.72 -1.06
CA LEU A 31 -0.78 -5.50 -0.58
C LEU A 31 0.24 -5.89 0.50
N VAL A 32 1.50 -5.50 0.32
CA VAL A 32 2.58 -5.84 1.24
C VAL A 32 3.07 -4.57 1.93
N ASP A 33 2.72 -4.41 3.19
CA ASP A 33 3.03 -3.25 4.05
C ASP A 33 2.85 -1.93 3.28
N SER A 34 1.68 -1.81 2.68
CA SER A 34 1.39 -0.79 1.68
C SER A 34 0.98 0.54 2.31
N THR A 35 1.31 1.62 1.62
CA THR A 35 0.88 2.97 1.98
C THR A 35 -0.64 3.10 1.88
N HIS A 36 -1.25 3.64 2.94
CA HIS A 36 -2.68 3.97 2.97
C HIS A 36 -2.93 5.35 2.34
N PRO A 37 -4.03 5.58 1.61
CA PRO A 37 -4.33 6.89 1.02
C PRO A 37 -4.40 8.05 2.02
N GLU A 38 -4.77 7.79 3.27
CA GLU A 38 -4.84 8.80 4.33
C GLU A 38 -3.56 8.87 5.19
N GLN A 39 -2.52 8.12 4.86
CA GLN A 39 -1.32 8.00 5.70
C GLN A 39 -0.66 9.36 5.97
N GLU A 40 -0.42 10.15 4.93
CA GLU A 40 0.25 11.45 5.06
C GLU A 40 -0.56 12.42 5.93
N ARG A 41 -1.88 12.44 5.75
CA ARG A 41 -2.77 13.29 6.55
C ARG A 41 -2.82 12.87 8.02
N ARG A 42 -2.72 11.56 8.29
CA ARG A 42 -2.72 11.01 9.65
C ARG A 42 -1.37 11.19 10.34
N PHE A 43 -0.27 11.07 9.59
CA PHE A 43 1.09 11.20 10.14
C PHE A 43 1.48 12.65 10.40
N ALA A 44 1.03 13.58 9.58
CA ALA A 44 1.33 14.99 9.70
C ALA A 44 0.06 15.85 9.50
N PRO A 45 -0.87 15.85 10.47
CA PRO A 45 -2.09 16.63 10.38
C PRO A 45 -1.77 18.12 10.15
N GLY A 46 -2.33 18.69 9.07
CA GLY A 46 -2.10 20.09 8.70
C GLY A 46 -0.84 20.36 7.86
N ALA A 47 0.01 19.36 7.60
CA ALA A 47 1.08 19.51 6.64
C ALA A 47 0.50 19.53 5.21
N ASN A 48 0.74 20.62 4.50
CA ASN A 48 0.38 20.70 3.08
C ASN A 48 1.60 20.36 2.21
N LEU A 49 1.71 19.07 1.87
CA LEU A 49 2.79 18.55 1.03
C LEU A 49 2.71 19.03 -0.44
N SER A 50 1.64 19.74 -0.78
CA SER A 50 1.42 20.28 -2.14
C SER A 50 1.82 21.74 -2.29
N THR A 51 2.47 22.36 -1.31
CA THR A 51 2.88 23.75 -1.40
C THR A 51 3.92 23.98 -2.51
N PRO A 52 3.84 25.10 -3.25
CA PRO A 52 4.83 25.43 -4.29
C PRO A 52 6.28 25.41 -3.77
N GLY A 53 6.52 25.86 -2.53
CA GLY A 53 7.84 25.86 -1.90
C GLY A 53 8.37 24.45 -1.65
N LEU A 54 7.54 23.52 -1.18
CA LEU A 54 7.94 22.13 -1.00
C LEU A 54 8.20 21.45 -2.35
N ARG A 55 7.36 21.69 -3.36
CA ARG A 55 7.59 21.17 -4.72
C ARG A 55 8.91 21.65 -5.31
N ALA A 56 9.26 22.92 -5.10
CA ALA A 56 10.54 23.48 -5.53
C ALA A 56 11.73 22.85 -4.77
N ALA A 57 11.60 22.66 -3.46
CA ALA A 57 12.60 21.97 -2.64
C ALA A 57 12.79 20.52 -3.10
N VAL A 58 11.71 19.79 -3.34
CA VAL A 58 11.72 18.42 -3.88
C VAL A 58 12.44 18.36 -5.23
N ALA A 59 12.12 19.27 -6.15
CA ALA A 59 12.78 19.34 -7.46
C ALA A 59 14.29 19.61 -7.35
N LEU A 60 14.69 20.47 -6.38
CA LEU A 60 16.09 20.73 -6.09
C LEU A 60 16.80 19.49 -5.51
N TRP A 61 16.16 18.79 -4.58
CA TRP A 61 16.71 17.56 -3.98
C TRP A 61 16.84 16.44 -5.02
N ASP A 62 15.85 16.24 -5.89
CA ASP A 62 15.93 15.26 -6.98
C ASP A 62 17.08 15.59 -7.96
N ARG A 63 17.36 16.88 -8.15
CA ARG A 63 18.48 17.31 -8.97
C ARG A 63 19.86 17.05 -8.32
N LEU A 64 19.94 17.10 -6.99
CA LEU A 64 21.20 16.96 -6.24
C LEU A 64 21.50 15.50 -5.87
N LEU A 65 20.48 14.70 -5.56
CA LEU A 65 20.62 13.33 -5.04
C LEU A 65 20.23 12.24 -6.07
N GLY A 66 19.79 12.63 -7.24
CA GLY A 66 19.32 11.72 -8.28
C GLY A 66 17.79 11.71 -8.44
N PRO A 67 17.32 11.47 -9.66
CA PRO A 67 15.90 11.56 -9.99
C PRO A 67 15.06 10.51 -9.29
N GLY A 68 13.97 10.93 -8.67
CA GLY A 68 12.88 10.07 -8.24
C GLY A 68 12.68 9.90 -6.74
N ALA A 69 13.69 10.11 -5.89
CA ALA A 69 13.58 9.82 -4.46
C ALA A 69 12.53 10.68 -3.73
N MET A 70 12.39 11.94 -4.12
CA MET A 70 11.44 12.88 -3.51
C MET A 70 10.22 13.15 -4.39
N THR A 71 10.33 12.99 -5.70
CA THR A 71 9.19 13.10 -6.63
C THR A 71 8.10 12.06 -6.28
N GLU A 72 8.48 10.89 -5.80
CA GLU A 72 7.53 9.86 -5.36
C GLU A 72 6.71 10.32 -4.15
N VAL A 73 7.31 10.97 -3.15
CA VAL A 73 6.61 11.48 -1.96
C VAL A 73 5.52 12.50 -2.35
N VAL A 74 5.83 13.41 -3.29
CA VAL A 74 4.84 14.38 -3.80
C VAL A 74 3.71 13.69 -4.56
N ARG A 75 4.00 12.59 -5.24
CA ARG A 75 2.99 11.81 -5.96
C ARG A 75 2.04 11.05 -5.03
N ILE A 76 2.48 10.68 -3.81
CA ILE A 76 1.63 9.97 -2.84
C ILE A 76 0.31 10.73 -2.62
N GLU A 77 0.36 12.03 -2.31
CA GLU A 77 -0.86 12.80 -2.06
C GLU A 77 -1.72 12.97 -3.32
N ALA A 78 -1.10 13.14 -4.49
CA ALA A 78 -1.83 13.22 -5.76
C ALA A 78 -2.61 11.92 -6.04
N ILE A 79 -1.95 10.77 -5.89
CA ILE A 79 -2.59 9.45 -6.08
C ILE A 79 -3.64 9.20 -5.00
N ALA A 80 -3.37 9.57 -3.75
CA ALA A 80 -4.34 9.46 -2.66
C ALA A 80 -5.62 10.27 -2.95
N GLU A 81 -5.48 11.47 -3.53
CA GLU A 81 -6.62 12.28 -3.95
C GLU A 81 -7.40 11.63 -5.11
N GLU A 82 -6.72 11.01 -6.06
CA GLU A 82 -7.37 10.23 -7.12
C GLU A 82 -8.13 9.03 -6.54
N ILE A 83 -7.54 8.30 -5.58
CA ILE A 83 -8.20 7.17 -4.90
C ILE A 83 -9.46 7.63 -4.16
N ARG A 84 -9.44 8.80 -3.51
CA ARG A 84 -10.62 9.34 -2.81
C ARG A 84 -11.78 9.67 -3.75
N ARG A 85 -11.47 10.02 -5.00
CA ARG A 85 -12.47 10.32 -6.05
C ARG A 85 -12.87 9.11 -6.88
N ALA A 86 -12.09 8.03 -6.82
CA ALA A 86 -12.33 6.82 -7.59
C ALA A 86 -13.56 6.06 -7.09
N PRO A 87 -14.16 5.18 -7.90
CA PRO A 87 -15.20 4.27 -7.46
C PRO A 87 -14.80 3.43 -6.23
N ALA A 88 -15.76 2.75 -5.61
CA ALA A 88 -15.47 1.82 -4.53
C ALA A 88 -14.48 0.74 -4.98
N PHE A 89 -13.66 0.23 -4.04
CA PHE A 89 -12.78 -0.90 -4.30
C PHE A 89 -13.64 -2.13 -4.68
N PRO A 90 -13.26 -2.91 -5.70
CA PRO A 90 -14.06 -4.04 -6.15
C PRO A 90 -14.09 -5.18 -5.11
N ALA A 91 -15.15 -5.98 -5.15
CA ALA A 91 -15.32 -7.16 -4.30
C ALA A 91 -14.47 -8.33 -4.83
N VAL A 92 -13.15 -8.17 -4.84
CA VAL A 92 -12.18 -9.20 -5.24
C VAL A 92 -11.40 -9.69 -4.02
N PRO A 93 -10.81 -10.91 -4.05
CA PRO A 93 -9.90 -11.37 -3.02
C PRO A 93 -8.78 -10.36 -2.75
N LEU A 94 -8.58 -10.03 -1.49
CA LEU A 94 -7.58 -9.06 -1.04
C LEU A 94 -6.81 -9.64 0.15
N THR A 95 -5.50 -9.69 0.06
CA THR A 95 -4.63 -10.03 1.19
C THR A 95 -3.70 -8.86 1.51
N VAL A 96 -3.73 -8.38 2.74
CA VAL A 96 -2.81 -7.36 3.24
C VAL A 96 -1.79 -8.02 4.15
N VAL A 97 -0.55 -8.07 3.70
CA VAL A 97 0.59 -8.55 4.50
C VAL A 97 1.19 -7.36 5.22
N THR A 98 1.11 -7.34 6.54
CA THR A 98 1.53 -6.22 7.39
C THR A 98 2.83 -6.55 8.12
N ALA A 99 3.77 -5.63 8.14
CA ALA A 99 4.99 -5.73 8.96
C ALA A 99 4.65 -5.86 10.45
N GLY A 100 5.27 -6.82 11.15
CA GLY A 100 5.05 -7.04 12.59
C GLY A 100 6.10 -6.36 13.49
N ILE A 101 7.25 -5.97 12.94
CA ILE A 101 8.34 -5.33 13.69
C ILE A 101 8.26 -3.82 13.52
N ALA A 102 7.93 -3.12 14.59
CA ALA A 102 7.96 -1.66 14.65
C ALA A 102 9.38 -1.11 14.39
N PRO A 103 9.51 0.01 13.70
CA PRO A 103 10.78 0.73 13.65
C PRO A 103 11.18 1.24 15.03
N PRO A 104 12.49 1.49 15.28
CA PRO A 104 12.94 2.05 16.53
C PRO A 104 12.21 3.37 16.86
N ARG A 105 11.84 3.60 18.11
CA ARG A 105 11.05 4.77 18.55
C ARG A 105 11.72 6.13 18.27
N TRP A 106 13.03 6.15 18.09
CA TRP A 106 13.76 7.36 17.70
C TRP A 106 13.61 7.68 16.20
N GLN A 107 13.21 6.70 15.36
CA GLN A 107 12.91 6.89 13.94
C GLN A 107 11.42 7.18 13.72
N VAL A 108 10.55 6.41 14.39
CA VAL A 108 9.10 6.53 14.26
C VAL A 108 8.48 6.50 15.66
N PRO A 109 7.82 7.58 16.09
CA PRO A 109 7.06 7.60 17.33
C PRO A 109 6.02 6.49 17.40
N ALA A 110 5.77 5.96 18.63
CA ALA A 110 4.88 4.81 18.82
C ALA A 110 3.47 5.05 18.26
N HIS A 111 2.91 6.25 18.43
CA HIS A 111 1.57 6.58 17.91
C HIS A 111 1.48 6.51 16.39
N LEU A 112 2.57 6.82 15.65
CA LEU A 112 2.58 6.68 14.19
C LEU A 112 2.61 5.22 13.76
N TRP A 113 3.23 4.35 14.57
CA TRP A 113 3.16 2.92 14.34
C TRP A 113 1.75 2.36 14.56
N GLU A 114 1.04 2.83 15.59
CA GLU A 114 -0.36 2.48 15.83
C GLU A 114 -1.25 2.92 14.66
N ILE A 115 -1.08 4.17 14.19
CA ILE A 115 -1.77 4.65 12.98
C ILE A 115 -1.44 3.78 11.76
N HIS A 116 -0.18 3.35 11.60
CA HIS A 116 0.19 2.45 10.51
C HIS A 116 -0.57 1.12 10.60
N LEU A 117 -0.64 0.49 11.78
CA LEU A 117 -1.39 -0.76 11.97
C LEU A 117 -2.88 -0.59 11.68
N ASP A 118 -3.50 0.52 12.09
CA ASP A 118 -4.89 0.85 11.77
C ASP A 118 -5.08 1.01 10.26
N ASN A 119 -4.17 1.73 9.59
CA ASN A 119 -4.16 1.86 8.14
C ASN A 119 -4.13 0.50 7.43
N GLN A 120 -3.33 -0.45 7.91
CA GLN A 120 -3.26 -1.80 7.32
C GLN A 120 -4.56 -2.59 7.52
N ARG A 121 -5.24 -2.43 8.67
CA ARG A 121 -6.57 -3.03 8.91
C ARG A 121 -7.63 -2.43 7.97
N GLU A 122 -7.61 -1.11 7.79
CA GLU A 122 -8.52 -0.42 6.86
C GLU A 122 -8.28 -0.86 5.41
N LEU A 123 -7.01 -1.04 5.00
CA LEU A 123 -6.71 -1.59 3.68
C LEU A 123 -7.29 -3.00 3.50
N ALA A 124 -7.21 -3.86 4.51
CA ALA A 124 -7.81 -5.19 4.44
C ALA A 124 -9.34 -5.14 4.36
N ALA A 125 -9.97 -4.14 4.97
CA ALA A 125 -11.41 -3.94 4.94
C ALA A 125 -11.94 -3.31 3.63
N LEU A 126 -11.08 -2.95 2.68
CA LEU A 126 -11.51 -2.40 1.38
C LEU A 126 -12.36 -3.38 0.56
N SER A 127 -12.13 -4.67 0.73
CA SER A 127 -12.91 -5.73 0.09
C SER A 127 -13.65 -6.57 1.13
N PRO A 128 -14.89 -6.99 0.89
CA PRO A 128 -15.58 -7.98 1.75
C PRO A 128 -14.86 -9.34 1.78
N LEU A 129 -13.98 -9.61 0.81
CA LEU A 129 -13.14 -10.80 0.72
C LEU A 129 -11.70 -10.50 1.20
N GLY A 130 -11.53 -9.40 1.92
CA GLY A 130 -10.23 -8.97 2.42
C GLY A 130 -9.81 -9.68 3.70
N ARG A 131 -8.51 -9.90 3.83
CA ARG A 131 -7.89 -10.45 5.05
C ARG A 131 -6.54 -9.81 5.31
N GLN A 132 -6.12 -9.82 6.56
CA GLN A 132 -4.80 -9.37 6.99
C GLN A 132 -3.95 -10.54 7.45
N VAL A 133 -2.65 -10.51 7.13
CA VAL A 133 -1.65 -11.48 7.58
C VAL A 133 -0.46 -10.71 8.15
N MET A 134 0.00 -11.09 9.35
CA MET A 134 1.11 -10.41 10.02
C MET A 134 2.45 -11.07 9.67
N ALA A 135 3.38 -10.29 9.12
CA ALA A 135 4.78 -10.68 8.93
C ALA A 135 5.57 -10.42 10.22
N GLU A 136 5.36 -11.25 11.22
CA GLU A 136 5.83 -11.05 12.61
C GLU A 136 7.35 -10.90 12.74
N ARG A 137 8.11 -11.46 11.78
CA ARG A 137 9.59 -11.44 11.77
C ARG A 137 10.16 -10.36 10.85
N SER A 138 9.30 -9.49 10.28
CA SER A 138 9.73 -8.46 9.34
C SER A 138 9.31 -7.06 9.76
N ASN A 139 10.17 -6.10 9.46
CA ASN A 139 9.83 -4.69 9.36
C ASN A 139 9.26 -4.39 7.95
N HIS A 140 9.17 -3.11 7.58
CA HIS A 140 8.69 -2.64 6.28
C HIS A 140 9.25 -3.41 5.05
N TYR A 141 10.45 -3.96 5.14
CA TYR A 141 11.07 -4.71 4.04
C TYR A 141 10.64 -6.19 4.00
N VAL A 142 9.35 -6.46 4.09
CA VAL A 142 8.78 -7.82 4.10
C VAL A 142 9.30 -8.68 2.93
N PRO A 143 9.37 -8.19 1.67
CA PRO A 143 9.86 -9.01 0.55
C PRO A 143 11.31 -9.47 0.68
N LYS A 144 12.10 -8.80 1.54
CA LYS A 144 13.51 -9.16 1.80
C LYS A 144 13.70 -9.98 3.06
N ARG A 145 12.89 -9.70 4.11
CA ARG A 145 13.11 -10.29 5.44
C ARG A 145 12.26 -11.51 5.70
N GLN A 146 11.09 -11.58 5.10
CA GLN A 146 10.15 -12.68 5.25
C GLN A 146 9.43 -12.96 3.91
N PRO A 147 10.19 -13.26 2.81
CA PRO A 147 9.62 -13.44 1.47
C PRO A 147 8.62 -14.59 1.41
N GLU A 148 8.77 -15.60 2.26
CA GLU A 148 7.88 -16.77 2.29
C GLU A 148 6.42 -16.39 2.55
N ILE A 149 6.15 -15.38 3.38
CA ILE A 149 4.78 -14.96 3.67
C ILE A 149 4.11 -14.29 2.46
N VAL A 150 4.89 -13.58 1.65
CA VAL A 150 4.39 -12.96 0.41
C VAL A 150 4.11 -14.05 -0.62
N VAL A 151 5.03 -15.01 -0.76
CA VAL A 151 4.87 -16.16 -1.68
C VAL A 151 3.64 -16.99 -1.29
N GLU A 152 3.43 -17.23 0.00
CA GLU A 152 2.26 -17.98 0.48
C GLU A 152 0.97 -17.23 0.20
N ALA A 153 0.90 -15.93 0.49
CA ALA A 153 -0.27 -15.10 0.20
C ALA A 153 -0.65 -15.14 -1.30
N VAL A 154 0.35 -15.10 -2.18
CA VAL A 154 0.15 -15.21 -3.64
C VAL A 154 -0.32 -16.61 -4.03
N ARG A 155 0.30 -17.68 -3.48
CA ARG A 155 -0.09 -19.06 -3.78
C ARG A 155 -1.51 -19.37 -3.36
N GLU A 156 -1.91 -18.99 -2.16
CA GLU A 156 -3.26 -19.18 -1.65
C GLU A 156 -4.29 -18.47 -2.53
N MET A 157 -4.01 -17.21 -2.91
CA MET A 157 -4.89 -16.45 -3.77
C MET A 157 -5.03 -17.09 -5.16
N VAL A 158 -3.91 -17.50 -5.78
CA VAL A 158 -3.93 -18.19 -7.08
C VAL A 158 -4.70 -19.52 -7.00
N SER A 159 -4.52 -20.26 -5.89
CA SER A 159 -5.22 -21.53 -5.69
C SER A 159 -6.73 -21.34 -5.52
N GLY A 160 -7.16 -20.32 -4.75
CA GLY A 160 -8.57 -19.94 -4.61
C GLY A 160 -9.20 -19.56 -5.95
N LEU A 161 -8.57 -18.67 -6.69
CA LEU A 161 -9.05 -18.23 -8.01
C LEU A 161 -9.16 -19.37 -9.03
N ARG A 162 -8.29 -20.38 -8.96
CA ARG A 162 -8.36 -21.56 -9.83
C ARG A 162 -9.42 -22.56 -9.37
N GLY A 163 -9.71 -22.65 -8.07
CA GLY A 163 -10.78 -23.45 -7.49
C GLY A 163 -12.15 -22.96 -7.96
N ASP A 164 -12.39 -21.66 -7.85
CA ASP A 164 -13.65 -21.02 -8.24
C ASP A 164 -13.92 -21.10 -9.76
N ALA A 165 -12.87 -21.18 -10.57
CA ALA A 165 -13.00 -21.32 -12.04
C ALA A 165 -13.38 -22.74 -12.51
N ARG A 166 -13.44 -23.73 -11.59
CA ARG A 166 -13.74 -25.14 -11.90
C ARG A 166 -15.10 -25.61 -11.37
N GLY A 167 -15.80 -24.80 -10.61
CA GLY A 167 -17.13 -25.04 -10.06
C GLY A 167 -18.19 -24.30 -10.85
#